data_f4125cc20707654b32920c072797281b
#
_entry.id   f4125cc20707654b32920c072797281b
#
_cell.length_a   1.000
_cell.length_b   1.000
_cell.length_c   1.000
_cell.angle_alpha   90.00
_cell.angle_beta   90.00
_cell.angle_gamma   90.00
#
_symmetry.space_group_name_H-M   'P 1'
#
loop_
_entity.id
_entity.type
_entity.pdbx_description
1 polymer ?
#
loop_
_entity_poly.entity_id
_entity_poly.type
_entity_poly.pdbx_seq_one_letter_code
_entity_poly.pdbx_strand_id
1 'polypeptide(L)'
;MIYRFTIISDEAEGFMREIQIDADAKFLELHKLILKACGYEDNQMTSFTICENGWEKGQEITLEEMDTDADEDNYVMAETELNEFLEDEKQHMLYTFDPLADRVFFIELSEIKTGKNLTEGKITRSIGEPPVQVLDFDEMFARNPIVDTSSVMDDDDLFGDEIDSSEIDLEGFDISDEF
;
A
#
# COMPACT_ATOMS: atom_id res chain seq x y z
N MET A 1 20.51 -10.02 16.58
CA MET A 1 19.72 -11.06 15.87
C MET A 1 19.54 -10.58 14.43
N ILE A 2 19.69 -11.47 13.44
CA ILE A 2 19.60 -11.07 12.03
C ILE A 2 18.31 -11.61 11.43
N TYR A 3 17.54 -10.75 10.81
CA TYR A 3 16.38 -11.08 9.99
C TYR A 3 16.78 -11.19 8.52
N ARG A 4 16.25 -12.20 7.84
CA ARG A 4 16.35 -12.35 6.39
C ARG A 4 14.96 -12.24 5.78
N PHE A 5 14.77 -11.21 4.99
CA PHE A 5 13.53 -10.95 4.27
C PHE A 5 13.65 -11.41 2.83
N THR A 6 12.60 -12.04 2.33
CA THR A 6 12.39 -12.32 0.92
C THR A 6 11.26 -11.42 0.40
N ILE A 7 11.54 -10.70 -0.67
CA ILE A 7 10.66 -9.71 -1.29
C ILE A 7 10.31 -10.16 -2.69
N ILE A 8 9.04 -10.26 -2.99
CA ILE A 8 8.52 -10.62 -4.31
C ILE A 8 7.46 -9.62 -4.79
N SER A 9 7.16 -9.65 -6.08
CA SER A 9 6.13 -8.86 -6.72
C SER A 9 5.17 -9.76 -7.48
N ASP A 10 3.91 -9.41 -7.49
CA ASP A 10 2.88 -10.06 -8.33
C ASP A 10 2.83 -9.48 -9.74
N GLU A 11 3.46 -8.31 -9.96
CA GLU A 11 3.49 -7.63 -11.26
C GLU A 11 4.68 -8.03 -12.14
N ALA A 12 5.81 -8.36 -11.52
CA ALA A 12 7.07 -8.67 -12.19
C ALA A 12 7.42 -10.14 -11.99
N GLU A 13 7.18 -10.95 -13.01
CA GLU A 13 7.49 -12.37 -12.98
C GLU A 13 8.99 -12.61 -12.75
N GLY A 14 9.31 -13.49 -11.81
CA GLY A 14 10.69 -13.81 -11.47
C GLY A 14 11.45 -12.74 -10.68
N PHE A 15 10.80 -11.65 -10.28
CA PHE A 15 11.39 -10.65 -9.41
C PHE A 15 11.52 -11.18 -7.98
N MET A 16 12.72 -11.08 -7.44
CA MET A 16 13.00 -11.38 -6.04
C MET A 16 14.15 -10.53 -5.52
N ARG A 17 14.03 -10.08 -4.29
CA ARG A 17 15.12 -9.48 -3.51
C ARG A 17 15.23 -10.19 -2.16
N GLU A 18 16.45 -10.36 -1.69
CA GLU A 18 16.72 -10.87 -0.35
C GLU A 18 17.55 -9.86 0.41
N ILE A 19 17.09 -9.49 1.60
CA ILE A 19 17.73 -8.52 2.47
C ILE A 19 18.00 -9.15 3.82
N GLN A 20 19.21 -8.95 4.33
CA GLN A 20 19.56 -9.25 5.72
C GLN A 20 19.82 -7.97 6.49
N ILE A 21 19.18 -7.86 7.65
CA ILE A 21 19.21 -6.69 8.50
C ILE A 21 19.12 -7.10 9.97
N ASP A 22 19.66 -6.29 10.89
CA ASP A 22 19.52 -6.58 12.31
C ASP A 22 18.07 -6.38 12.78
N ALA A 23 17.63 -7.21 13.70
CA ALA A 23 16.26 -7.16 14.25
C ALA A 23 15.99 -5.85 15.02
N ASP A 24 17.03 -5.24 15.60
CA ASP A 24 16.94 -3.96 16.32
C ASP A 24 17.01 -2.73 15.38
N ALA A 25 17.14 -2.96 14.07
CA ALA A 25 17.10 -1.88 13.07
C ALA A 25 15.68 -1.31 12.93
N LYS A 26 15.60 -0.07 12.50
CA LYS A 26 14.32 0.61 12.25
C LYS A 26 13.71 0.19 10.90
N PHE A 27 12.39 0.25 10.79
CA PHE A 27 11.70 0.06 9.51
C PHE A 27 12.21 1.02 8.42
N LEU A 28 12.67 2.22 8.80
CA LEU A 28 13.28 3.17 7.88
C LEU A 28 14.55 2.63 7.22
N GLU A 29 15.35 1.83 7.93
CA GLU A 29 16.55 1.22 7.35
C GLU A 29 16.18 0.14 6.31
N LEU A 30 15.17 -0.67 6.62
CA LEU A 30 14.63 -1.65 5.67
C LEU A 30 14.04 -0.96 4.43
N HIS A 31 13.28 0.12 4.62
CA HIS A 31 12.76 0.96 3.54
C HIS A 31 13.87 1.42 2.59
N LYS A 32 14.94 2.02 3.12
CA LYS A 32 16.08 2.48 2.31
C LYS A 32 16.78 1.35 1.55
N LEU A 33 16.87 0.17 2.14
CA LEU A 33 17.45 -1.01 1.48
C LEU A 33 16.55 -1.51 0.34
N ILE A 34 15.24 -1.47 0.50
CA ILE A 34 14.28 -1.82 -0.56
C ILE A 34 14.41 -0.85 -1.74
N LEU A 35 14.42 0.47 -1.46
CA LEU A 35 14.61 1.47 -2.50
C LEU A 35 15.93 1.24 -3.26
N LYS A 36 17.02 0.99 -2.54
CA LYS A 36 18.32 0.69 -3.14
C LYS A 36 18.32 -0.59 -3.96
N ALA A 37 17.65 -1.65 -3.47
CA ALA A 37 17.55 -2.93 -4.15
C ALA A 37 16.77 -2.87 -5.47
N CYS A 38 15.82 -1.94 -5.56
CA CYS A 38 14.96 -1.74 -6.73
C CYS A 38 15.42 -0.57 -7.62
N GLY A 39 16.37 0.27 -7.16
CA GLY A 39 16.75 1.49 -7.85
C GLY A 39 15.63 2.53 -7.85
N TYR A 40 14.79 2.53 -6.82
CA TYR A 40 13.70 3.47 -6.68
C TYR A 40 14.15 4.77 -6.00
N GLU A 41 13.42 5.84 -6.27
CA GLU A 41 13.63 7.14 -5.64
C GLU A 41 12.81 7.24 -4.33
N ASP A 42 13.36 7.95 -3.35
CA ASP A 42 12.70 8.21 -2.07
C ASP A 42 11.81 9.47 -2.17
N ASN A 43 10.75 9.37 -2.96
CA ASN A 43 9.84 10.48 -3.28
C ASN A 43 8.35 10.08 -3.20
N GLN A 44 8.04 8.90 -2.66
CA GLN A 44 6.69 8.41 -2.47
C GLN A 44 6.37 8.24 -0.98
N MET A 45 5.11 8.43 -0.62
CA MET A 45 4.59 8.13 0.72
C MET A 45 4.40 6.62 0.86
N THR A 46 5.47 5.93 1.21
CA THR A 46 5.49 4.49 1.36
C THR A 46 5.03 4.05 2.75
N SER A 47 4.60 2.81 2.89
CA SER A 47 4.26 2.22 4.18
C SER A 47 4.55 0.72 4.23
N PHE A 48 4.75 0.20 5.43
CA PHE A 48 4.70 -1.23 5.69
C PHE A 48 3.37 -1.58 6.35
N THR A 49 2.79 -2.69 5.99
CA THR A 49 1.61 -3.26 6.65
C THR A 49 1.97 -4.65 7.16
N ILE A 50 1.93 -4.82 8.47
CA ILE A 50 2.11 -6.13 9.10
C ILE A 50 0.88 -6.97 8.80
N CYS A 51 1.08 -8.19 8.31
CA CYS A 51 -0.02 -9.10 7.98
C CYS A 51 -0.28 -10.09 9.11
N GLU A 52 -1.54 -10.31 9.39
CA GLU A 52 -2.03 -11.36 10.29
C GLU A 52 -2.58 -12.52 9.43
N ASN A 53 -2.52 -13.73 9.95
CA ASN A 53 -3.14 -14.90 9.30
C ASN A 53 -2.91 -15.02 7.77
N GLY A 54 -1.65 -15.03 7.36
CA GLY A 54 -1.26 -15.03 5.94
C GLY A 54 -1.01 -13.64 5.40
N TRP A 55 -1.91 -13.10 4.58
CA TRP A 55 -1.79 -11.78 3.95
C TRP A 55 -2.90 -10.80 4.37
N GLU A 56 -3.58 -11.09 5.47
CA GLU A 56 -4.59 -10.19 6.02
C GLU A 56 -3.91 -8.94 6.60
N LYS A 57 -4.33 -7.76 6.14
CA LYS A 57 -3.74 -6.47 6.54
C LYS A 57 -4.03 -6.18 8.01
N GLY A 58 -2.98 -5.97 8.79
CA GLY A 58 -3.00 -5.56 10.18
C GLY A 58 -2.44 -4.16 10.38
N GLN A 59 -1.53 -4.00 11.33
CA GLN A 59 -0.93 -2.70 11.69
C GLN A 59 -0.13 -2.10 10.54
N GLU A 60 -0.35 -0.82 10.26
CA GLU A 60 0.42 -0.04 9.31
C GLU A 60 1.51 0.78 10.02
N ILE A 61 2.68 0.87 9.35
CA ILE A 61 3.83 1.66 9.78
C ILE A 61 4.15 2.61 8.62
N THR A 62 3.96 3.90 8.83
CA THR A 62 4.07 4.92 7.79
C THR A 62 5.45 5.55 7.73
N LEU A 63 5.83 6.10 6.57
CA LEU A 63 7.11 6.78 6.40
C LEU A 63 7.19 8.04 7.27
N GLU A 64 6.12 8.82 7.30
CA GLU A 64 5.98 10.04 8.09
C GLU A 64 4.75 9.96 8.99
N GLU A 65 4.75 10.76 10.03
CA GLU A 65 3.61 10.88 10.93
C GLU A 65 2.38 11.37 10.16
N MET A 66 1.30 10.60 10.27
CA MET A 66 0.02 10.95 9.67
C MET A 66 -0.86 11.55 10.75
N ASP A 67 -1.54 12.66 10.44
CA ASP A 67 -2.59 13.20 11.29
C ASP A 67 -3.78 12.23 11.30
N THR A 68 -3.72 11.26 12.20
CA THR A 68 -4.85 10.34 12.49
C THR A 68 -5.60 10.83 13.71
N ASP A 69 -6.87 10.46 13.79
CA ASP A 69 -7.67 10.69 14.99
C ASP A 69 -7.00 10.06 16.21
N ALA A 70 -7.06 10.74 17.35
CA ALA A 70 -6.25 10.48 18.56
C ALA A 70 -6.40 9.08 19.21
N ASP A 71 -7.18 8.19 18.63
CA ASP A 71 -7.45 6.84 19.13
C ASP A 71 -6.73 5.72 18.38
N GLU A 72 -5.96 6.03 17.32
CA GLU A 72 -5.19 5.02 16.57
C GLU A 72 -3.69 5.16 16.87
N ASP A 73 -3.05 4.05 17.20
CA ASP A 73 -1.61 3.97 17.37
C ASP A 73 -0.91 4.25 16.02
N ASN A 74 -0.22 5.37 15.96
CA ASN A 74 0.51 5.81 14.78
C ASN A 74 1.98 5.41 14.88
N TYR A 75 2.39 4.43 14.08
CA TYR A 75 3.77 3.96 14.03
C TYR A 75 4.50 4.54 12.83
N VAL A 76 5.67 5.13 13.08
CA VAL A 76 6.51 5.77 12.08
C VAL A 76 7.78 4.95 11.87
N MET A 77 8.20 4.79 10.61
CA MET A 77 9.36 3.97 10.24
C MET A 77 10.66 4.39 10.94
N ALA A 78 10.84 5.68 11.21
CA ALA A 78 12.04 6.21 11.85
C ALA A 78 12.15 5.87 13.35
N GLU A 79 11.04 5.54 13.98
CA GLU A 79 10.97 5.31 15.44
C GLU A 79 10.73 3.84 15.80
N THR A 80 10.17 3.05 14.90
CA THR A 80 9.74 1.67 15.14
C THR A 80 10.81 0.67 14.73
N GLU A 81 11.19 -0.21 15.65
CA GLU A 81 12.13 -1.31 15.39
C GLU A 81 11.42 -2.52 14.76
N LEU A 82 12.15 -3.27 13.94
CA LEU A 82 11.62 -4.45 13.26
C LEU A 82 11.10 -5.50 14.25
N ASN A 83 11.83 -5.69 15.37
CA ASN A 83 11.49 -6.68 16.39
C ASN A 83 10.27 -6.31 17.24
N GLU A 84 9.75 -5.09 17.13
CA GLU A 84 8.50 -4.71 17.81
C GLU A 84 7.27 -5.42 17.22
N PHE A 85 7.33 -5.78 15.94
CA PHE A 85 6.23 -6.43 15.21
C PHE A 85 6.56 -7.80 14.65
N LEU A 86 7.85 -8.12 14.53
CA LEU A 86 8.32 -9.34 13.88
C LEU A 86 9.08 -10.20 14.89
N GLU A 87 8.49 -11.32 15.25
CA GLU A 87 9.04 -12.24 16.28
C GLU A 87 9.29 -13.65 15.73
N ASP A 88 8.52 -14.06 14.73
CA ASP A 88 8.50 -15.42 14.20
C ASP A 88 8.87 -15.49 12.72
N GLU A 89 9.57 -16.58 12.34
CA GLU A 89 9.76 -16.92 10.93
C GLU A 89 8.40 -17.15 10.25
N LYS A 90 8.31 -16.81 8.97
CA LYS A 90 7.10 -16.88 8.14
C LYS A 90 6.06 -15.81 8.40
N GLN A 91 6.36 -14.83 9.23
CA GLN A 91 5.54 -13.62 9.28
C GLN A 91 5.60 -12.86 7.96
N HIS A 92 4.48 -12.30 7.58
CA HIS A 92 4.29 -11.57 6.33
C HIS A 92 4.07 -10.09 6.57
N MET A 93 4.51 -9.29 5.62
CA MET A 93 4.16 -7.88 5.55
C MET A 93 4.09 -7.42 4.09
N LEU A 94 3.36 -6.35 3.86
CA LEU A 94 3.27 -5.67 2.58
C LEU A 94 4.09 -4.38 2.65
N TYR A 95 4.77 -4.06 1.57
CA TYR A 95 5.42 -2.77 1.41
C TYR A 95 4.77 -2.03 0.25
N THR A 96 4.02 -0.99 0.56
CA THR A 96 3.36 -0.13 -0.42
C THR A 96 4.38 0.83 -1.01
N PHE A 97 4.80 0.59 -2.24
CA PHE A 97 5.79 1.43 -2.94
C PHE A 97 5.15 2.47 -3.86
N ASP A 98 3.91 2.27 -4.26
CA ASP A 98 3.10 3.20 -5.04
C ASP A 98 1.70 3.33 -4.42
N PRO A 99 1.51 4.27 -3.48
CA PRO A 99 0.25 4.40 -2.74
C PRO A 99 -0.92 4.86 -3.60
N LEU A 100 -0.67 5.61 -4.67
CA LEU A 100 -1.72 6.10 -5.57
C LEU A 100 -2.38 4.99 -6.37
N ALA A 101 -1.62 3.95 -6.71
CA ALA A 101 -2.10 2.80 -7.44
C ALA A 101 -2.28 1.54 -6.56
N ASP A 102 -2.11 1.67 -5.24
CA ASP A 102 -2.16 0.58 -4.25
C ASP A 102 -1.28 -0.63 -4.64
N ARG A 103 -0.06 -0.34 -5.13
CA ARG A 103 0.89 -1.35 -5.56
C ARG A 103 1.85 -1.70 -4.44
N VAL A 104 2.05 -2.99 -4.21
CA VAL A 104 2.78 -3.51 -3.06
C VAL A 104 3.83 -4.54 -3.45
N PHE A 105 4.87 -4.67 -2.63
CA PHE A 105 5.70 -5.86 -2.55
C PHE A 105 5.22 -6.76 -1.43
N PHE A 106 5.29 -8.05 -1.67
CA PHE A 106 5.03 -9.09 -0.67
C PHE A 106 6.34 -9.48 0.00
N ILE A 107 6.39 -9.36 1.32
CA ILE A 107 7.60 -9.60 2.11
C ILE A 107 7.34 -10.71 3.12
N GLU A 108 8.25 -11.68 3.16
CA GLU A 108 8.26 -12.75 4.16
C GLU A 108 9.53 -12.66 5.01
N LEU A 109 9.40 -12.75 6.32
CA LEU A 109 10.52 -13.02 7.22
C LEU A 109 10.93 -14.49 7.07
N SER A 110 11.87 -14.77 6.19
CA SER A 110 12.21 -16.13 5.77
C SER A 110 13.07 -16.87 6.78
N GLU A 111 13.91 -16.15 7.53
CA GLU A 111 14.82 -16.76 8.50
C GLU A 111 15.21 -15.77 9.61
N ILE A 112 15.32 -16.27 10.82
CA ILE A 112 15.85 -15.55 11.98
C ILE A 112 17.15 -16.22 12.43
N LYS A 113 18.27 -15.49 12.34
CA LYS A 113 19.58 -15.95 12.81
C LYS A 113 19.89 -15.38 14.19
N THR A 114 19.78 -16.23 15.19
CA THR A 114 20.12 -15.87 16.58
C THR A 114 21.63 -15.90 16.83
N GLY A 115 22.09 -15.13 17.84
CA GLY A 115 23.49 -15.09 18.24
C GLY A 115 24.44 -14.37 17.30
N LYS A 116 23.92 -13.65 16.32
CA LYS A 116 24.67 -12.80 15.38
C LYS A 116 23.98 -11.44 15.25
N ASN A 117 24.77 -10.40 15.03
CA ASN A 117 24.28 -9.05 14.78
C ASN A 117 24.88 -8.50 13.49
N LEU A 118 24.18 -7.58 12.86
CA LEU A 118 24.66 -6.83 11.70
C LEU A 118 24.67 -5.34 12.05
N THR A 119 25.80 -4.68 11.77
CA THR A 119 25.90 -3.23 11.94
C THR A 119 25.12 -2.48 10.86
N GLU A 120 25.11 -3.02 9.65
CA GLU A 120 24.38 -2.47 8.50
C GLU A 120 23.63 -3.59 7.78
N GLY A 121 22.41 -3.28 7.37
CA GLY A 121 21.66 -4.18 6.52
C GLY A 121 22.30 -4.30 5.13
N LYS A 122 22.09 -5.44 4.50
CA LYS A 122 22.65 -5.74 3.17
C LYS A 122 21.68 -6.47 2.27
N ILE A 123 21.78 -6.19 0.98
CA ILE A 123 21.08 -6.90 -0.07
C ILE A 123 21.94 -8.14 -0.40
N THR A 124 21.41 -9.33 -0.15
CA THR A 124 22.14 -10.60 -0.33
C THR A 124 21.81 -11.30 -1.64
N ARG A 125 20.65 -10.97 -2.22
CA ARG A 125 20.24 -11.57 -3.50
C ARG A 125 19.34 -10.60 -4.28
N SER A 126 19.55 -10.57 -5.58
CA SER A 126 18.72 -9.78 -6.52
C SER A 126 18.49 -10.62 -7.78
N ILE A 127 17.24 -10.91 -8.07
CA ILE A 127 16.81 -11.67 -9.24
C ILE A 127 15.70 -10.88 -9.94
N GLY A 128 15.78 -10.82 -11.26
CA GLY A 128 14.78 -10.15 -12.10
C GLY A 128 14.79 -8.63 -11.97
N GLU A 129 14.05 -8.01 -12.84
CA GLU A 129 13.86 -6.55 -12.87
C GLU A 129 12.68 -6.15 -11.98
N PRO A 130 12.81 -5.06 -11.21
CA PRO A 130 11.69 -4.54 -10.44
C PRO A 130 10.62 -3.96 -11.36
N PRO A 131 9.34 -3.93 -10.91
CA PRO A 131 8.32 -3.19 -11.63
C PRO A 131 8.64 -1.69 -11.63
N VAL A 132 8.07 -0.93 -12.56
CA VAL A 132 8.21 0.54 -12.60
C VAL A 132 7.69 1.12 -11.29
N GLN A 133 8.45 2.05 -10.68
CA GLN A 133 8.10 2.60 -9.37
C GLN A 133 6.76 3.34 -9.38
N VAL A 134 6.53 4.19 -10.38
CA VAL A 134 5.30 4.97 -10.54
C VAL A 134 4.76 4.71 -11.94
N LEU A 135 3.48 4.36 -12.04
CA LEU A 135 2.81 4.21 -13.32
C LEU A 135 2.49 5.58 -13.90
N ASP A 136 2.78 5.76 -15.18
CA ASP A 136 2.28 6.90 -15.92
C ASP A 136 0.75 6.74 -16.12
N PHE A 137 0.02 7.84 -16.08
CA PHE A 137 -1.44 7.83 -16.28
C PHE A 137 -1.83 7.12 -17.58
N ASP A 138 -1.09 7.33 -18.65
CA ASP A 138 -1.32 6.68 -19.93
C ASP A 138 -1.15 5.15 -19.86
N GLU A 139 -0.19 4.67 -19.04
CA GLU A 139 0.00 3.23 -18.81
C GLU A 139 -1.10 2.64 -17.90
N MET A 140 -1.61 3.40 -16.94
CA MET A 140 -2.74 2.96 -16.11
C MET A 140 -4.00 2.73 -16.94
N PHE A 141 -4.30 3.63 -17.89
CA PHE A 141 -5.42 3.48 -18.81
C PHE A 141 -5.20 2.37 -19.84
N ALA A 142 -3.96 2.13 -20.26
CA ALA A 142 -3.64 1.05 -21.18
C ALA A 142 -3.77 -0.35 -20.54
N ARG A 143 -3.50 -0.46 -19.22
CA ARG A 143 -3.65 -1.73 -18.47
C ARG A 143 -5.09 -2.04 -18.09
N ASN A 144 -5.89 -1.01 -17.84
CA ASN A 144 -7.33 -1.08 -17.63
C ASN A 144 -8.01 -0.23 -18.69
N PRO A 145 -8.18 -0.73 -19.93
CA PRO A 145 -8.99 -0.02 -20.87
C PRO A 145 -10.36 0.15 -20.22
N ILE A 146 -10.75 1.39 -19.98
CA ILE A 146 -12.13 1.70 -19.66
C ILE A 146 -12.88 1.09 -20.84
N VAL A 147 -13.60 0.02 -20.58
CA VAL A 147 -14.49 -0.55 -21.57
C VAL A 147 -15.39 0.60 -21.96
N ASP A 148 -15.20 1.08 -23.17
CA ASP A 148 -15.99 2.17 -23.70
C ASP A 148 -17.45 1.72 -23.65
N THR A 149 -18.16 2.15 -22.62
CA THR A 149 -19.59 1.91 -22.45
C THR A 149 -20.40 2.80 -23.39
N SER A 150 -19.73 3.51 -24.31
CA SER A 150 -20.41 4.31 -25.35
C SER A 150 -21.24 3.47 -26.32
N SER A 151 -21.11 2.13 -26.27
CA SER A 151 -21.95 1.24 -27.08
C SER A 151 -23.18 0.67 -26.35
N VAL A 152 -23.44 1.10 -25.10
CA VAL A 152 -24.60 0.63 -24.31
C VAL A 152 -25.54 1.78 -23.94
N MET A 153 -25.23 2.98 -24.33
CA MET A 153 -26.19 4.09 -24.24
C MET A 153 -26.79 4.31 -25.65
N ASP A 154 -27.77 3.49 -25.98
CA ASP A 154 -28.84 3.94 -26.85
C ASP A 154 -29.51 5.10 -26.09
N ASP A 155 -29.27 6.29 -26.60
CA ASP A 155 -29.48 7.60 -26.00
C ASP A 155 -30.95 8.03 -26.01
N ASP A 156 -31.90 7.09 -26.04
CA ASP A 156 -33.30 7.44 -26.28
C ASP A 156 -34.27 7.21 -25.12
N ASP A 157 -33.81 6.74 -23.94
CA ASP A 157 -34.78 6.44 -22.86
C ASP A 157 -34.44 7.00 -21.46
N LEU A 158 -33.43 7.84 -21.31
CA LEU A 158 -33.06 8.33 -19.97
C LEU A 158 -33.65 9.70 -19.58
N PHE A 159 -34.28 10.41 -20.52
CA PHE A 159 -34.95 11.70 -20.25
C PHE A 159 -36.33 11.85 -20.90
N GLY A 160 -36.97 10.76 -21.19
CA GLY A 160 -38.30 10.70 -21.84
C GLY A 160 -39.50 10.59 -20.92
N ASP A 161 -39.36 10.82 -19.63
CA ASP A 161 -40.53 11.03 -18.79
C ASP A 161 -40.64 12.52 -18.46
N GLU A 162 -41.57 13.15 -19.15
CA GLU A 162 -42.08 14.46 -18.78
C GLU A 162 -42.53 14.40 -17.31
N ILE A 163 -41.69 14.96 -16.44
CA ILE A 163 -42.15 15.27 -15.07
C ILE A 163 -43.23 16.31 -15.25
N ASP A 164 -44.48 15.84 -15.25
CA ASP A 164 -45.64 16.70 -15.17
C ASP A 164 -45.50 17.58 -13.93
N SER A 165 -45.17 18.83 -14.16
CA SER A 165 -44.98 19.83 -13.11
C SER A 165 -46.25 20.14 -12.33
N SER A 166 -47.34 19.43 -12.63
CA SER A 166 -48.63 19.60 -11.96
C SER A 166 -48.80 18.74 -10.70
N GLU A 167 -47.88 17.80 -10.41
CA GLU A 167 -47.99 16.97 -9.22
C GLU A 167 -46.95 17.27 -8.11
N ILE A 168 -46.22 18.39 -8.21
CA ILE A 168 -45.45 18.86 -7.06
C ILE A 168 -46.37 19.71 -6.21
N ASP A 169 -47.08 19.05 -5.33
CA ASP A 169 -47.86 19.72 -4.29
C ASP A 169 -46.89 20.31 -3.25
N LEU A 170 -46.61 21.61 -3.41
CA LEU A 170 -45.78 22.39 -2.51
C LEU A 170 -46.54 22.92 -1.29
N GLU A 171 -47.80 22.53 -1.10
CA GLU A 171 -48.62 23.00 0.03
C GLU A 171 -48.30 22.30 1.38
N GLY A 172 -47.33 21.40 1.42
CA GLY A 172 -46.90 20.69 2.64
C GLY A 172 -45.64 21.25 3.30
N PHE A 173 -45.02 22.29 2.75
CA PHE A 173 -43.84 22.91 3.36
C PHE A 173 -44.23 24.15 4.16
N ASP A 174 -44.78 23.88 5.33
CA ASP A 174 -45.01 24.94 6.32
C ASP A 174 -43.67 25.19 7.05
N ILE A 175 -42.96 26.23 6.60
CA ILE A 175 -41.84 26.78 7.36
C ILE A 175 -42.50 27.69 8.40
N SER A 176 -42.86 27.15 9.53
CA SER A 176 -43.16 27.93 10.69
C SER A 176 -41.88 28.56 11.23
N ASP A 177 -41.65 29.81 10.91
CA ASP A 177 -40.76 30.68 11.65
C ASP A 177 -41.30 30.81 13.08
N GLU A 178 -40.79 30.01 13.99
CA GLU A 178 -40.86 30.32 15.42
C GLU A 178 -39.48 30.78 15.91
N PHE A 179 -39.45 32.06 16.17
CA PHE A 179 -38.44 32.69 17.02
C PHE A 179 -38.64 32.25 18.48
#